data_98547a95113ed677b3c433ff3830757b
#
_entry.id   98547a95113ed677b3c433ff3830757b
#
_cell.length_a   1.000
_cell.length_b   1.000
_cell.length_c   1.000
_cell.angle_alpha   90.00
_cell.angle_beta   90.00
_cell.angle_gamma   90.00
#
_symmetry.space_group_name_H-M   'P 1'
#
loop_
_entity.id
_entity.type
_entity.pdbx_description
1 polymer ?
#
loop_
_entity_poly.entity_id
_entity_poly.type
_entity_poly.pdbx_seq_one_letter_code
_entity_poly.pdbx_strand_id
1 'polypeptide(L)'
;KKNIRTRSSLLLNLNNHNILIDTSPDLRNQLYEAKCTNIDSVIFTHLHSDHTAGLPDMRSMSLINDKIIPAYMPSSMIDSILTHYKFIFKGVKDYSPFMKVNSIDDEFIINGTKINTFKHNHGSIDVQTYRINNFAYSTDLKKFYNNDIDKLKNLDLWIVGLLREDSHPSHAGFDQIMEYIDYIKPKKTILTHMTALLDYDKLLKKCPKNVFPAYDGMEITL
;
A
#
# COMPACT_ATOMS: atom_id res chain seq x y z
N LYS A 1 2.66 -12.19 19.57
CA LYS A 1 1.86 -12.18 18.32
C LYS A 1 2.20 -11.01 17.40
N LYS A 2 2.32 -9.75 17.91
CA LYS A 2 2.53 -8.54 17.09
C LYS A 2 3.89 -8.45 16.37
N ASN A 3 4.84 -9.33 16.66
CA ASN A 3 6.12 -9.45 15.97
C ASN A 3 6.13 -10.53 14.86
N ILE A 4 5.05 -11.27 14.70
CA ILE A 4 4.83 -12.14 13.55
C ILE A 4 4.14 -11.26 12.51
N ARG A 5 4.81 -11.02 11.38
CA ARG A 5 4.34 -10.10 10.35
C ARG A 5 4.42 -10.74 8.98
N THR A 6 3.38 -10.58 8.21
CA THR A 6 3.37 -10.83 6.77
C THR A 6 3.88 -9.59 6.01
N ARG A 7 4.03 -9.68 4.69
CA ARG A 7 4.38 -8.54 3.84
C ARG A 7 3.25 -7.50 3.83
N SER A 8 3.63 -6.24 3.61
CA SER A 8 2.67 -5.14 3.69
C SER A 8 1.62 -5.17 2.58
N SER A 9 0.38 -5.00 2.97
CA SER A 9 -0.77 -4.76 2.11
C SER A 9 -1.82 -4.01 2.92
N LEU A 10 -2.66 -3.22 2.29
CA LEU A 10 -3.68 -2.45 2.97
C LEU A 10 -5.03 -2.66 2.29
N LEU A 11 -6.03 -3.11 3.06
CA LEU A 11 -7.42 -3.19 2.62
C LEU A 11 -8.18 -1.95 3.11
N LEU A 12 -8.74 -1.19 2.17
CA LEU A 12 -9.59 -0.03 2.43
C LEU A 12 -11.04 -0.37 2.08
N ASN A 13 -11.96 -0.10 2.97
CA ASN A 13 -13.38 -0.10 2.66
C ASN A 13 -13.88 1.35 2.57
N LEU A 14 -14.26 1.77 1.37
CA LEU A 14 -14.76 3.11 1.08
C LEU A 14 -16.17 3.00 0.47
N ASN A 15 -17.20 3.38 1.21
CA ASN A 15 -18.59 3.32 0.73
C ASN A 15 -18.98 1.93 0.21
N ASN A 16 -18.67 0.87 0.97
CA ASN A 16 -18.87 -0.54 0.60
C ASN A 16 -18.07 -1.00 -0.63
N HIS A 17 -17.04 -0.30 -1.01
CA HIS A 17 -16.13 -0.67 -2.07
C HIS A 17 -14.75 -1.04 -1.46
N ASN A 18 -14.32 -2.27 -1.64
CA ASN A 18 -13.08 -2.79 -1.11
C ASN A 18 -11.93 -2.53 -2.09
N ILE A 19 -11.02 -1.65 -1.70
CA ILE A 19 -9.80 -1.33 -2.44
C ILE A 19 -8.61 -1.98 -1.75
N LEU A 20 -7.89 -2.83 -2.46
CA LEU A 20 -6.64 -3.40 -1.97
C LEU A 20 -5.47 -2.56 -2.49
N ILE A 21 -4.60 -2.09 -1.60
CA ILE A 21 -3.33 -1.47 -1.99
C ILE A 21 -2.23 -2.50 -1.84
N ASP A 22 -1.63 -2.85 -2.97
CA ASP A 22 -0.63 -3.90 -3.17
C ASP A 22 -1.12 -5.33 -2.89
N THR A 23 -0.63 -6.27 -3.67
CA THR A 23 -0.90 -7.70 -3.55
C THR A 23 0.34 -8.42 -3.02
N SER A 24 0.47 -8.47 -1.70
CA SER A 24 1.61 -9.11 -1.06
C SER A 24 1.68 -10.61 -1.37
N PRO A 25 2.85 -11.27 -1.27
CA PRO A 25 2.94 -12.73 -1.41
C PRO A 25 2.14 -13.50 -0.36
N ASP A 26 1.73 -12.85 0.73
CA ASP A 26 0.92 -13.42 1.81
C ASP A 26 -0.59 -13.19 1.61
N LEU A 27 -0.99 -12.62 0.46
CA LEU A 27 -2.34 -12.10 0.19
C LEU A 27 -3.44 -13.10 0.53
N ARG A 28 -3.30 -14.35 0.13
CA ARG A 28 -4.30 -15.39 0.40
C ARG A 28 -4.60 -15.53 1.89
N ASN A 29 -3.57 -15.59 2.70
CA ASN A 29 -3.72 -15.70 4.15
C ASN A 29 -4.29 -14.40 4.75
N GLN A 30 -3.85 -13.25 4.26
CA GLN A 30 -4.33 -11.94 4.70
C GLN A 30 -5.84 -11.78 4.43
N LEU A 31 -6.32 -12.15 3.24
CA LEU A 31 -7.74 -12.11 2.91
C LEU A 31 -8.56 -13.10 3.75
N TYR A 32 -8.02 -14.29 4.01
CA TYR A 32 -8.67 -15.29 4.86
C TYR A 32 -8.82 -14.78 6.29
N GLU A 33 -7.76 -14.26 6.90
CA GLU A 33 -7.77 -13.70 8.27
C GLU A 33 -8.70 -12.46 8.37
N ALA A 34 -8.71 -11.63 7.35
CA ALA A 34 -9.63 -10.48 7.25
C ALA A 34 -11.09 -10.87 6.93
N LYS A 35 -11.37 -12.17 6.69
CA LYS A 35 -12.67 -12.67 6.22
C LYS A 35 -13.18 -11.89 4.99
N CYS A 36 -12.27 -11.45 4.15
CA CYS A 36 -12.57 -10.67 2.97
C CYS A 36 -12.87 -11.61 1.79
N THR A 37 -14.09 -11.59 1.31
CA THR A 37 -14.56 -12.42 0.19
C THR A 37 -14.71 -11.64 -1.11
N ASN A 38 -14.51 -10.33 -1.08
CA ASN A 38 -14.66 -9.47 -2.24
C ASN A 38 -13.59 -8.37 -2.26
N ILE A 39 -12.89 -8.23 -3.38
CA ILE A 39 -12.03 -7.10 -3.71
C ILE A 39 -12.60 -6.44 -4.97
N ASP A 40 -12.92 -5.15 -4.88
CA ASP A 40 -13.53 -4.43 -5.99
C ASP A 40 -12.50 -3.77 -6.91
N SER A 41 -11.37 -3.40 -6.36
CA SER A 41 -10.24 -2.85 -7.13
C SER A 41 -8.91 -3.03 -6.41
N VAL A 42 -7.82 -2.98 -7.18
CA VAL A 42 -6.45 -3.02 -6.67
C VAL A 42 -5.72 -1.77 -7.12
N ILE A 43 -4.91 -1.18 -6.24
CA ILE A 43 -4.02 -0.07 -6.57
C ILE A 43 -2.59 -0.52 -6.26
N PHE A 44 -1.62 -0.26 -7.14
CA PHE A 44 -0.22 -0.64 -6.94
C PHE A 44 0.65 0.58 -6.63
N THR A 45 1.45 0.48 -5.57
CA THR A 45 2.43 1.50 -5.21
C THR A 45 3.67 1.44 -6.08
N HIS A 46 4.19 0.23 -6.32
CA HIS A 46 5.34 -0.07 -7.18
C HIS A 46 5.40 -1.58 -7.50
N LEU A 47 6.45 -2.03 -8.23
CA LEU A 47 6.52 -3.39 -8.78
C LEU A 47 7.49 -4.33 -8.04
N HIS A 48 7.96 -4.02 -6.85
CA HIS A 48 8.72 -4.99 -6.06
C HIS A 48 7.87 -6.23 -5.74
N SER A 49 8.50 -7.38 -5.63
CA SER A 49 7.81 -8.67 -5.49
C SER A 49 7.00 -8.78 -4.20
N ASP A 50 7.42 -8.13 -3.13
CA ASP A 50 6.68 -8.09 -1.88
C ASP A 50 5.38 -7.26 -1.94
N HIS A 51 5.17 -6.53 -3.06
CA HIS A 51 3.95 -5.77 -3.36
C HIS A 51 3.12 -6.35 -4.51
N THR A 52 3.68 -7.30 -5.30
CA THR A 52 3.00 -7.82 -6.50
C THR A 52 2.87 -9.33 -6.56
N ALA A 53 3.65 -10.11 -5.77
CA ALA A 53 3.71 -11.55 -5.92
C ALA A 53 2.40 -12.30 -5.56
N GLY A 54 1.46 -11.66 -4.85
CA GLY A 54 0.14 -12.21 -4.59
C GLY A 54 -0.89 -12.00 -5.70
N LEU A 55 -0.52 -11.32 -6.81
CA LEU A 55 -1.42 -11.10 -7.96
C LEU A 55 -2.15 -12.37 -8.45
N PRO A 56 -1.51 -13.56 -8.55
CA PRO A 56 -2.20 -14.78 -8.97
C PRO A 56 -3.38 -15.18 -8.06
N ASP A 57 -3.33 -14.86 -6.77
CA ASP A 57 -4.40 -15.18 -5.81
C ASP A 57 -5.68 -14.36 -6.04
N MET A 58 -5.59 -13.22 -6.76
CA MET A 58 -6.75 -12.43 -7.17
C MET A 58 -7.71 -13.20 -8.09
N ARG A 59 -7.25 -14.29 -8.72
CA ARG A 59 -8.11 -15.15 -9.52
C ARG A 59 -9.30 -15.69 -8.73
N SER A 60 -9.07 -16.11 -7.49
CA SER A 60 -10.15 -16.61 -6.62
C SER A 60 -11.19 -15.53 -6.35
N MET A 61 -10.77 -14.29 -6.10
CA MET A 61 -11.68 -13.16 -5.88
C MET A 61 -12.50 -12.84 -7.14
N SER A 62 -11.86 -12.89 -8.32
CA SER A 62 -12.55 -12.69 -9.60
C SER A 62 -13.61 -13.76 -9.84
N LEU A 63 -13.27 -15.05 -9.64
CA LEU A 63 -14.18 -16.17 -9.87
C LEU A 63 -15.37 -16.20 -8.89
N ILE A 64 -15.12 -15.98 -7.59
CA ILE A 64 -16.18 -15.97 -6.58
C ILE A 64 -17.21 -14.86 -6.85
N ASN A 65 -16.73 -13.71 -7.33
CA ASN A 65 -17.59 -12.53 -7.53
C ASN A 65 -17.98 -12.32 -9.01
N ASP A 66 -17.66 -13.27 -9.89
CA ASP A 66 -17.95 -13.24 -11.34
C ASP A 66 -17.64 -11.88 -11.99
N LYS A 67 -16.41 -11.38 -11.76
CA LYS A 67 -15.99 -10.06 -12.26
C LYS A 67 -14.50 -10.01 -12.62
N ILE A 68 -14.17 -9.16 -13.60
CA ILE A 68 -12.79 -8.77 -13.90
C ILE A 68 -12.41 -7.61 -12.96
N ILE A 69 -11.38 -7.82 -12.13
CA ILE A 69 -10.99 -6.84 -11.11
C ILE A 69 -10.11 -5.75 -11.74
N PRO A 70 -10.48 -4.46 -11.64
CA PRO A 70 -9.64 -3.37 -12.11
C PRO A 70 -8.38 -3.20 -11.24
N ALA A 71 -7.23 -3.05 -11.91
CA ALA A 71 -5.93 -2.78 -11.32
C ALA A 71 -5.45 -1.40 -11.76
N TYR A 72 -5.18 -0.50 -10.83
CA TYR A 72 -4.78 0.87 -11.07
C TYR A 72 -3.30 1.08 -10.79
N MET A 73 -2.58 1.66 -11.74
CA MET A 73 -1.15 1.93 -11.61
C MET A 73 -0.70 3.02 -12.59
N PRO A 74 0.41 3.74 -12.32
CA PRO A 74 1.01 4.66 -13.27
C PRO A 74 1.36 3.97 -14.60
N SER A 75 1.25 4.70 -15.70
CA SER A 75 1.55 4.20 -17.05
C SER A 75 2.95 3.59 -17.15
N SER A 76 3.93 4.15 -16.43
CA SER A 76 5.32 3.66 -16.38
C SER A 76 5.47 2.24 -15.83
N MET A 77 4.48 1.71 -15.10
CA MET A 77 4.49 0.36 -14.55
C MET A 77 3.85 -0.68 -15.49
N ILE A 78 3.03 -0.25 -16.45
CA ILE A 78 2.13 -1.13 -17.21
C ILE A 78 2.89 -2.14 -18.04
N ASP A 79 3.90 -1.73 -18.80
CA ASP A 79 4.66 -2.65 -19.66
C ASP A 79 5.37 -3.72 -18.85
N SER A 80 5.92 -3.36 -17.70
CA SER A 80 6.61 -4.29 -16.83
C SER A 80 5.64 -5.31 -16.20
N ILE A 81 4.50 -4.86 -15.67
CA ILE A 81 3.53 -5.78 -15.07
C ILE A 81 2.89 -6.70 -16.12
N LEU A 82 2.64 -6.20 -17.33
CA LEU A 82 2.12 -7.03 -18.43
C LEU A 82 3.16 -8.04 -18.94
N THR A 83 4.43 -7.75 -18.84
CA THR A 83 5.50 -8.70 -19.19
C THR A 83 5.54 -9.86 -18.20
N HIS A 84 5.52 -9.58 -16.90
CA HIS A 84 5.64 -10.60 -15.85
C HIS A 84 4.33 -11.37 -15.60
N TYR A 85 3.17 -10.71 -15.75
CA TYR A 85 1.86 -11.23 -15.39
C TYR A 85 0.86 -11.22 -16.57
N LYS A 86 1.35 -11.41 -17.80
CA LYS A 86 0.52 -11.38 -19.02
C LYS A 86 -0.74 -12.23 -18.91
N PHE A 87 -0.64 -13.43 -18.33
CA PHE A 87 -1.76 -14.36 -18.20
C PHE A 87 -2.91 -13.80 -17.33
N ILE A 88 -2.60 -12.91 -16.38
CA ILE A 88 -3.58 -12.29 -15.50
C ILE A 88 -4.42 -11.25 -16.24
N PHE A 89 -3.76 -10.42 -17.08
CA PHE A 89 -4.36 -9.24 -17.69
C PHE A 89 -4.82 -9.42 -19.13
N LYS A 90 -4.20 -10.34 -19.87
CA LYS A 90 -4.52 -10.60 -21.29
C LYS A 90 -5.01 -12.03 -21.55
N GLY A 91 -4.88 -12.91 -20.55
CA GLY A 91 -5.16 -14.32 -20.71
C GLY A 91 -4.14 -15.05 -21.62
N VAL A 92 -4.21 -16.34 -21.67
CA VAL A 92 -3.40 -17.21 -22.55
C VAL A 92 -4.20 -18.48 -22.85
N LYS A 93 -4.40 -18.82 -24.15
CA LYS A 93 -5.19 -19.98 -24.60
C LYS A 93 -6.56 -20.03 -23.89
N ASP A 94 -6.82 -21.07 -23.11
CA ASP A 94 -8.07 -21.32 -22.39
C ASP A 94 -8.12 -20.62 -21.00
N TYR A 95 -7.15 -19.79 -20.69
CA TYR A 95 -7.06 -19.05 -19.43
C TYR A 95 -7.50 -17.59 -19.63
N SER A 96 -8.75 -17.28 -19.29
CA SER A 96 -9.32 -15.94 -19.43
C SER A 96 -8.66 -14.95 -18.46
N PRO A 97 -8.49 -13.69 -18.85
CA PRO A 97 -8.02 -12.65 -17.95
C PRO A 97 -9.01 -12.44 -16.80
N PHE A 98 -8.49 -12.19 -15.62
CA PHE A 98 -9.31 -11.95 -14.43
C PHE A 98 -9.03 -10.58 -13.77
N MET A 99 -8.09 -9.81 -14.32
CA MET A 99 -7.84 -8.43 -13.96
C MET A 99 -7.69 -7.56 -15.20
N LYS A 100 -7.99 -6.26 -15.08
CA LYS A 100 -7.85 -5.27 -16.14
C LYS A 100 -6.97 -4.11 -15.66
N VAL A 101 -5.93 -3.78 -16.42
CA VAL A 101 -5.07 -2.63 -16.14
C VAL A 101 -5.80 -1.32 -16.47
N ASN A 102 -5.69 -0.35 -15.56
CA ASN A 102 -6.10 1.03 -15.74
C ASN A 102 -4.92 1.94 -15.41
N SER A 103 -4.52 2.79 -16.35
CA SER A 103 -3.52 3.82 -16.10
C SER A 103 -4.10 4.90 -15.20
N ILE A 104 -3.27 5.43 -14.30
CA ILE A 104 -3.62 6.57 -13.45
C ILE A 104 -2.66 7.73 -13.70
N ASP A 105 -3.20 8.94 -13.54
CA ASP A 105 -2.46 10.19 -13.43
C ASP A 105 -2.34 10.60 -11.96
N ASP A 106 -1.90 11.82 -11.69
CA ASP A 106 -1.74 12.35 -10.31
C ASP A 106 -3.07 12.42 -9.53
N GLU A 107 -4.18 12.30 -10.23
CA GLU A 107 -5.53 12.25 -9.68
C GLU A 107 -6.39 11.27 -10.49
N PHE A 108 -7.13 10.41 -9.81
CA PHE A 108 -8.07 9.49 -10.43
C PHE A 108 -9.26 9.19 -9.49
N ILE A 109 -10.29 8.55 -10.02
CA ILE A 109 -11.54 8.28 -9.29
C ILE A 109 -11.79 6.78 -9.26
N ILE A 110 -12.07 6.24 -8.06
CA ILE A 110 -12.59 4.89 -7.86
C ILE A 110 -13.92 4.99 -7.11
N ASN A 111 -14.98 4.46 -7.67
CA ASN A 111 -16.32 4.44 -7.07
C ASN A 111 -16.76 5.81 -6.52
N GLY A 112 -16.57 6.87 -7.32
CA GLY A 112 -16.90 8.25 -6.94
C GLY A 112 -15.95 8.88 -5.90
N THR A 113 -14.96 8.14 -5.40
CA THR A 113 -13.97 8.66 -4.46
C THR A 113 -12.73 9.14 -5.22
N LYS A 114 -12.37 10.39 -5.02
CA LYS A 114 -11.16 11.00 -5.56
C LYS A 114 -9.93 10.52 -4.79
N ILE A 115 -8.95 10.04 -5.53
CA ILE A 115 -7.65 9.60 -5.02
C ILE A 115 -6.57 10.47 -5.67
N ASN A 116 -5.78 11.13 -4.84
CA ASN A 116 -4.59 11.85 -5.31
C ASN A 116 -3.36 10.98 -5.11
N THR A 117 -2.43 11.04 -6.05
CA THR A 117 -1.17 10.32 -5.94
C THR A 117 0.01 11.20 -6.34
N PHE A 118 1.15 10.92 -5.79
CA PHE A 118 2.42 11.56 -6.13
C PHE A 118 3.58 10.63 -5.78
N LYS A 119 4.67 10.81 -6.47
CA LYS A 119 5.86 9.97 -6.33
C LYS A 119 6.70 10.39 -5.14
N HIS A 120 7.34 9.43 -4.52
CA HIS A 120 8.45 9.65 -3.61
C HIS A 120 9.60 8.69 -3.93
N ASN A 121 10.80 9.03 -3.47
CA ASN A 121 12.00 8.25 -3.73
C ASN A 121 12.04 6.97 -2.88
N HIS A 122 12.44 5.87 -3.51
CA HIS A 122 12.77 4.59 -2.88
C HIS A 122 14.11 4.07 -3.42
N GLY A 123 15.17 4.85 -3.20
CA GLY A 123 16.51 4.52 -3.74
C GLY A 123 16.58 4.72 -5.25
N SER A 124 16.66 3.65 -6.01
CA SER A 124 16.77 3.68 -7.48
C SER A 124 15.44 3.75 -8.23
N ILE A 125 14.32 3.64 -7.54
CA ILE A 125 12.97 3.68 -8.12
C ILE A 125 12.07 4.68 -7.41
N ASP A 126 10.95 5.00 -8.05
CA ASP A 126 9.86 5.77 -7.48
C ASP A 126 8.75 4.86 -6.96
N VAL A 127 8.13 5.28 -5.87
CA VAL A 127 6.96 4.64 -5.25
C VAL A 127 5.84 5.66 -5.16
N GLN A 128 4.59 5.22 -5.30
CA GLN A 128 3.42 6.09 -5.19
C GLN A 128 2.98 6.24 -3.74
N THR A 129 2.79 7.48 -3.30
CA THR A 129 1.97 7.82 -2.15
C THR A 129 0.54 8.02 -2.63
N TYR A 130 -0.42 7.45 -1.91
CA TYR A 130 -1.86 7.68 -2.16
C TYR A 130 -2.46 8.52 -1.05
N ARG A 131 -3.22 9.54 -1.43
CA ARG A 131 -4.01 10.36 -0.51
C ARG A 131 -5.50 10.29 -0.88
N ILE A 132 -6.32 9.95 0.11
CA ILE A 132 -7.77 9.88 0.00
C ILE A 132 -8.36 10.75 1.11
N ASN A 133 -8.91 11.90 0.78
CA ASN A 133 -9.37 12.88 1.76
C ASN A 133 -8.27 13.21 2.80
N ASN A 134 -8.53 12.88 4.07
CA ASN A 134 -7.61 13.10 5.20
C ASN A 134 -6.80 11.86 5.59
N PHE A 135 -6.76 10.85 4.73
CA PHE A 135 -5.94 9.64 4.87
C PHE A 135 -4.82 9.63 3.83
N ALA A 136 -3.63 9.15 4.20
CA ALA A 136 -2.57 8.88 3.23
C ALA A 136 -1.80 7.58 3.56
N TYR A 137 -1.30 6.93 2.50
CA TYR A 137 -0.47 5.73 2.55
C TYR A 137 0.83 5.95 1.76
N SER A 138 1.98 5.79 2.44
CA SER A 138 3.32 5.98 1.89
C SER A 138 4.21 4.83 2.32
N THR A 139 4.22 3.71 1.59
CA THR A 139 5.15 2.60 1.86
C THR A 139 6.51 2.89 1.23
N ASP A 140 7.56 2.19 1.65
CA ASP A 140 8.90 2.19 1.03
C ASP A 140 9.50 3.59 0.82
N LEU A 141 9.21 4.48 1.76
CA LEU A 141 9.64 5.87 1.70
C LEU A 141 11.13 6.01 2.04
N LYS A 142 11.92 6.61 1.14
CA LYS A 142 13.26 7.13 1.45
C LYS A 142 13.21 8.64 1.72
N LYS A 143 12.66 9.40 0.77
CA LYS A 143 12.48 10.84 0.89
C LYS A 143 11.41 11.34 -0.08
N PHE A 144 10.75 12.42 0.27
CA PHE A 144 9.87 13.13 -0.65
C PHE A 144 10.68 13.98 -1.64
N TYR A 145 10.12 14.23 -2.81
CA TYR A 145 10.67 15.14 -3.80
C TYR A 145 10.16 16.56 -3.53
N ASN A 146 11.05 17.54 -3.64
CA ASN A 146 10.71 18.96 -3.48
C ASN A 146 9.76 19.22 -2.28
N ASN A 147 8.63 19.87 -2.55
CA ASN A 147 7.61 20.21 -1.56
C ASN A 147 6.43 19.21 -1.54
N ASP A 148 6.59 18.00 -2.10
CA ASP A 148 5.50 17.00 -2.13
C ASP A 148 5.02 16.57 -0.74
N ILE A 149 5.87 16.70 0.27
CA ILE A 149 5.49 16.50 1.66
C ILE A 149 4.34 17.43 2.11
N ASP A 150 4.21 18.62 1.53
CA ASP A 150 3.12 19.55 1.84
C ASP A 150 1.74 19.01 1.44
N LYS A 151 1.70 18.10 0.47
CA LYS A 151 0.48 17.38 0.09
C LYS A 151 -0.04 16.45 1.19
N LEU A 152 0.74 16.20 2.25
CA LEU A 152 0.38 15.38 3.40
C LEU A 152 -0.08 16.20 4.62
N LYS A 153 -0.23 17.51 4.52
CA LYS A 153 -0.80 18.32 5.60
C LYS A 153 -2.29 18.04 5.83
N ASN A 154 -2.75 18.26 7.04
CA ASN A 154 -4.14 18.09 7.46
C ASN A 154 -4.66 16.63 7.35
N LEU A 155 -3.81 15.65 7.66
CA LEU A 155 -4.21 14.25 7.70
C LEU A 155 -4.80 13.87 9.07
N ASP A 156 -5.88 13.11 9.05
CA ASP A 156 -6.38 12.40 10.23
C ASP A 156 -5.56 11.14 10.49
N LEU A 157 -5.14 10.45 9.41
CA LEU A 157 -4.33 9.26 9.47
C LEU A 157 -3.25 9.26 8.38
N TRP A 158 -2.00 9.00 8.77
CA TRP A 158 -0.91 8.67 7.87
C TRP A 158 -0.38 7.26 8.15
N ILE A 159 -0.42 6.37 7.18
CA ILE A 159 0.26 5.08 7.25
C ILE A 159 1.55 5.20 6.46
N VAL A 160 2.70 4.94 7.09
CA VAL A 160 4.02 5.13 6.49
C VAL A 160 4.95 3.96 6.77
N GLY A 161 5.75 3.60 5.77
CA GLY A 161 6.74 2.53 5.88
C GLY A 161 7.91 2.89 6.81
N LEU A 162 8.23 2.00 7.75
CA LEU A 162 9.44 2.02 8.57
C LEU A 162 10.10 0.64 8.52
N LEU A 163 11.06 0.45 7.62
CA LEU A 163 11.69 -0.85 7.43
C LEU A 163 12.50 -1.30 8.65
N ARG A 164 13.28 -0.37 9.24
CA ARG A 164 14.18 -0.56 10.38
C ARG A 164 14.48 0.77 11.08
N GLU A 165 15.13 0.74 12.25
CA GLU A 165 15.46 1.97 12.99
C GLU A 165 16.43 2.86 12.22
N ASP A 166 17.54 2.27 11.74
CA ASP A 166 18.56 3.01 11.00
C ASP A 166 18.11 3.31 9.56
N SER A 167 18.57 4.42 9.03
CA SER A 167 18.36 4.77 7.62
C SER A 167 19.02 3.73 6.69
N HIS A 168 18.39 3.48 5.55
CA HIS A 168 18.87 2.61 4.47
C HIS A 168 19.00 3.43 3.17
N PRO A 169 19.81 3.03 2.19
CA PRO A 169 19.87 3.72 0.90
C PRO A 169 18.49 3.93 0.23
N SER A 170 17.55 3.00 0.42
CA SER A 170 16.20 3.04 -0.16
C SER A 170 15.06 3.31 0.85
N HIS A 171 15.33 3.36 2.16
CA HIS A 171 14.30 3.59 3.19
C HIS A 171 14.74 4.65 4.20
N ALA A 172 13.78 5.45 4.63
CA ALA A 172 13.95 6.36 5.76
C ALA A 172 14.09 5.55 7.06
N GLY A 173 14.95 6.02 7.97
CA GLY A 173 15.04 5.51 9.32
C GLY A 173 14.01 6.16 10.26
N PHE A 174 13.99 5.68 11.50
CA PHE A 174 13.03 6.14 12.50
C PHE A 174 13.08 7.67 12.70
N ASP A 175 14.27 8.24 12.91
CA ASP A 175 14.41 9.68 13.17
C ASP A 175 13.88 10.52 12.00
N GLN A 176 14.19 10.14 10.76
CA GLN A 176 13.69 10.83 9.58
C GLN A 176 12.16 10.74 9.45
N ILE A 177 11.56 9.61 9.79
CA ILE A 177 10.09 9.49 9.82
C ILE A 177 9.50 10.38 10.93
N MET A 178 10.14 10.48 12.09
CA MET A 178 9.69 11.39 13.17
C MET A 178 9.78 12.85 12.75
N GLU A 179 10.82 13.27 12.02
CA GLU A 179 10.93 14.63 11.45
C GLU A 179 9.77 14.91 10.48
N TYR A 180 9.41 13.95 9.61
CA TYR A 180 8.26 14.10 8.73
C TYR A 180 6.95 14.20 9.50
N ILE A 181 6.75 13.40 10.54
CA ILE A 181 5.55 13.46 11.40
C ILE A 181 5.45 14.83 12.09
N ASP A 182 6.56 15.36 12.60
CA ASP A 182 6.57 16.70 13.24
C ASP A 182 6.25 17.83 12.24
N TYR A 183 6.66 17.68 10.98
CA TYR A 183 6.36 18.64 9.92
C TYR A 183 4.90 18.54 9.43
N ILE A 184 4.41 17.32 9.15
CA ILE A 184 3.06 17.05 8.60
C ILE A 184 1.99 17.24 9.67
N LYS A 185 2.28 16.85 10.91
CA LYS A 185 1.40 16.86 12.10
C LYS A 185 0.07 16.10 11.87
N PRO A 186 0.13 14.83 11.43
CA PRO A 186 -1.08 14.01 11.30
C PRO A 186 -1.68 13.75 12.69
N LYS A 187 -3.02 13.62 12.78
CA LYS A 187 -3.66 13.30 14.07
C LYS A 187 -3.23 11.92 14.59
N LYS A 188 -3.03 10.96 13.68
CA LYS A 188 -2.51 9.62 13.98
C LYS A 188 -1.56 9.15 12.89
N THR A 189 -0.49 8.45 13.28
CA THR A 189 0.42 7.77 12.35
C THR A 189 0.53 6.29 12.67
N ILE A 190 0.54 5.45 11.64
CA ILE A 190 0.80 4.02 11.76
C ILE A 190 2.10 3.70 10.98
N LEU A 191 3.04 3.07 11.67
CA LEU A 191 4.30 2.62 11.10
C LEU A 191 4.10 1.19 10.57
N THR A 192 4.26 1.00 9.27
CA THR A 192 4.10 -0.30 8.58
C THR A 192 5.40 -0.73 7.89
N HIS A 193 5.38 -1.83 7.14
CA HIS A 193 6.52 -2.36 6.39
C HIS A 193 7.75 -2.69 7.25
N MET A 194 7.51 -3.14 8.47
CA MET A 194 8.56 -3.40 9.46
C MET A 194 9.17 -4.79 9.29
N THR A 195 10.51 -4.87 9.32
CA THR A 195 11.22 -6.15 9.37
C THR A 195 11.20 -6.79 10.76
N ALA A 196 11.70 -8.03 10.85
CA ALA A 196 11.89 -8.75 12.11
C ALA A 196 12.89 -8.07 13.08
N LEU A 197 13.66 -7.08 12.59
CA LEU A 197 14.59 -6.31 13.44
C LEU A 197 13.87 -5.34 14.38
N LEU A 198 12.61 -5.01 14.11
CA LEU A 198 11.80 -4.09 14.90
C LEU A 198 10.87 -4.86 15.84
N ASP A 199 11.16 -4.82 17.14
CA ASP A 199 10.25 -5.34 18.16
C ASP A 199 9.11 -4.34 18.41
N TYR A 200 7.86 -4.84 18.37
CA TYR A 200 6.65 -4.02 18.50
C TYR A 200 6.62 -3.19 19.79
N ASP A 201 6.85 -3.84 20.93
CA ASP A 201 6.70 -3.18 22.24
C ASP A 201 7.85 -2.20 22.51
N LYS A 202 9.06 -2.50 22.04
CA LYS A 202 10.20 -1.59 22.12
C LYS A 202 9.97 -0.37 21.26
N LEU A 203 9.51 -0.56 20.02
CA LEU A 203 9.22 0.54 19.10
C LEU A 203 8.07 1.42 19.62
N LEU A 204 7.00 0.81 20.13
CA LEU A 204 5.88 1.53 20.71
C LEU A 204 6.30 2.47 21.86
N LYS A 205 7.25 2.03 22.71
CA LYS A 205 7.78 2.86 23.80
C LYS A 205 8.59 4.08 23.32
N LYS A 206 9.17 3.99 22.12
CA LYS A 206 9.93 5.10 21.50
C LYS A 206 9.02 6.09 20.76
N CYS A 207 7.84 5.65 20.34
CA CYS A 207 6.93 6.46 19.55
C CYS A 207 6.26 7.57 20.37
N PRO A 208 6.00 8.75 19.79
CA PRO A 208 5.07 9.74 20.34
C PRO A 208 3.66 9.17 20.54
N LYS A 209 2.83 9.83 21.36
CA LYS A 209 1.48 9.34 21.73
C LYS A 209 0.54 9.06 20.55
N ASN A 210 0.73 9.74 19.43
CA ASN A 210 -0.10 9.60 18.21
C ASN A 210 0.53 8.70 17.15
N VAL A 211 1.63 8.00 17.46
CA VAL A 211 2.36 7.12 16.53
C VAL A 211 2.35 5.69 17.04
N PHE A 212 1.94 4.74 16.20
CA PHE A 212 1.77 3.34 16.59
C PHE A 212 2.41 2.40 15.55
N PRO A 213 3.16 1.38 15.96
CA PRO A 213 3.54 0.32 15.06
C PRO A 213 2.32 -0.48 14.60
N ALA A 214 2.28 -0.88 13.33
CA ALA A 214 1.27 -1.79 12.81
C ALA A 214 1.47 -3.23 13.31
N TYR A 215 0.42 -4.02 13.21
CA TYR A 215 0.45 -5.48 13.30
C TYR A 215 -0.60 -6.06 12.35
N ASP A 216 -0.41 -7.30 11.94
CA ASP A 216 -1.33 -7.96 11.01
C ASP A 216 -2.75 -8.03 11.57
N GLY A 217 -3.72 -7.64 10.78
CA GLY A 217 -5.11 -7.55 11.19
C GLY A 217 -5.46 -6.29 12.02
N MET A 218 -4.59 -5.25 12.04
CA MET A 218 -4.95 -3.96 12.64
C MET A 218 -6.06 -3.29 11.83
N GLU A 219 -7.15 -2.91 12.51
CA GLU A 219 -8.28 -2.19 11.91
C GLU A 219 -8.38 -0.77 12.45
N ILE A 220 -8.67 0.19 11.57
CA ILE A 220 -8.83 1.60 11.91
C ILE A 220 -10.05 2.15 11.18
N THR A 221 -10.94 2.79 11.91
CA THR A 221 -12.06 3.54 11.35
C THR A 221 -11.76 5.04 11.41
N LEU A 222 -12.05 5.77 10.32
CA LEU A 222 -11.87 7.21 10.16
C LEU A 222 -13.23 7.92 10.09
#